data_ab4b131669444839d616fe5093ca2cc4
#
_entry.id   ab4b131669444839d616fe5093ca2cc4
#
_cell.length_a   1.000
_cell.length_b   1.000
_cell.length_c   1.000
_cell.angle_alpha   90.00
_cell.angle_beta   90.00
_cell.angle_gamma   90.00
#
_symmetry.space_group_name_H-M   'P 1'
#
loop_
_entity.id
_entity.type
_entity.pdbx_description
1 polymer ?
#
loop_
_entity_poly.entity_id
_entity_poly.type
_entity_poly.pdbx_seq_one_letter_code
_entity_poly.pdbx_strand_id
1 'polypeptide(L)'
;MRISMTRRTLVVAALATPSLLRAAEPILLRVSVETPPTHGRTISAADFCRKVESASNGAIKTQLFHSGQLFTDQTVVTALVQNQVEMSIPGTWGLAGFVPSVDVSQLPVMYARPVEIAHRVIDGKTGQMINAEIAAKLRMRVLGRWLDLGFENWYGTTKKLTSLDDLKGMKIRNSGGAGKAWRTRFLGAIPNTTPMPNVALALSQGTFDGLITTNETAASSSLWESRVHYVLEDHQTFSFYVPLVAGAFWKGLSAEHQALLTDVWDTSLAGYRANMAAAQITARQKLLAHGMVITVPDSAQTDAVRTRMLAQQDGLVKEWRITPEIAARALADVS
;
A
#
# COMPACT_ATOMS: atom_id res chain seq x y z
N MET A 1 2.18 -10.51 99.91
CA MET A 1 1.26 -10.88 98.83
C MET A 1 1.85 -10.33 97.56
N ARG A 2 2.51 -11.17 96.74
CA ARG A 2 3.18 -10.76 95.46
C ARG A 2 2.25 -11.05 94.31
N ILE A 3 1.90 -10.04 93.55
CA ILE A 3 1.05 -10.16 92.34
C ILE A 3 1.98 -10.29 91.14
N SER A 4 1.87 -11.40 90.45
CA SER A 4 2.60 -11.74 89.23
C SER A 4 1.93 -11.04 88.06
N MET A 5 2.67 -10.21 87.27
CA MET A 5 2.23 -9.65 85.97
C MET A 5 2.64 -10.59 84.85
N THR A 6 1.65 -11.16 84.18
CA THR A 6 1.81 -11.95 82.99
C THR A 6 2.04 -11.07 81.71
N ARG A 7 3.16 -11.31 81.01
CA ARG A 7 3.50 -10.66 79.74
C ARG A 7 2.54 -11.18 78.64
N ARG A 8 1.69 -10.32 78.10
CA ARG A 8 0.94 -10.57 76.87
C ARG A 8 1.86 -10.34 75.67
N THR A 9 2.14 -11.41 74.90
CA THR A 9 2.84 -11.38 73.62
C THR A 9 1.87 -10.91 72.53
N LEU A 10 2.12 -9.69 72.00
CA LEU A 10 1.42 -9.19 70.86
C LEU A 10 1.99 -9.88 69.57
N VAL A 11 1.20 -10.75 68.94
CA VAL A 11 1.49 -11.29 67.59
C VAL A 11 1.03 -10.26 66.58
N VAL A 12 1.97 -9.56 65.95
CA VAL A 12 1.69 -8.68 64.80
C VAL A 12 1.57 -9.58 63.57
N ALA A 13 0.32 -9.86 63.13
CA ALA A 13 0.06 -10.49 61.83
C ALA A 13 0.35 -9.46 60.74
N ALA A 14 1.46 -9.64 60.02
CA ALA A 14 1.73 -8.88 58.79
C ALA A 14 0.71 -9.28 57.72
N LEU A 15 -0.26 -8.41 57.47
CA LEU A 15 -1.16 -8.50 56.32
C LEU A 15 -0.33 -8.28 55.06
N ALA A 16 0.07 -9.35 54.38
CA ALA A 16 0.56 -9.31 53.01
C ALA A 16 -0.60 -8.84 52.12
N THR A 17 -0.62 -7.54 51.80
CA THR A 17 -1.51 -7.03 50.74
C THR A 17 -1.04 -7.64 49.44
N PRO A 18 -1.93 -8.38 48.69
CA PRO A 18 -1.60 -8.80 47.33
C PRO A 18 -1.38 -7.51 46.52
N SER A 19 -0.18 -7.30 46.03
CA SER A 19 0.09 -6.31 45.00
C SER A 19 -0.74 -6.71 43.79
N LEU A 20 -1.89 -6.06 43.61
CA LEU A 20 -2.61 -6.10 42.35
C LEU A 20 -1.64 -5.62 41.26
N LEU A 21 -1.06 -6.56 40.51
CA LEU A 21 -0.37 -6.23 39.28
C LEU A 21 -1.40 -5.50 38.43
N ARG A 22 -1.30 -4.18 38.41
CA ARG A 22 -2.08 -3.34 37.51
C ARG A 22 -1.67 -3.77 36.12
N ALA A 23 -2.56 -4.50 35.41
CA ALA A 23 -2.33 -4.85 34.02
C ALA A 23 -2.00 -3.54 33.29
N ALA A 24 -0.87 -3.50 32.62
CA ALA A 24 -0.49 -2.34 31.81
C ALA A 24 -1.61 -2.06 30.81
N GLU A 25 -1.96 -0.80 30.62
CA GLU A 25 -2.95 -0.44 29.61
C GLU A 25 -2.47 -0.95 28.25
N PRO A 26 -3.36 -1.58 27.45
CA PRO A 26 -2.97 -2.11 26.16
C PRO A 26 -2.51 -1.00 25.23
N ILE A 27 -1.47 -1.28 24.46
CA ILE A 27 -0.96 -0.39 23.43
C ILE A 27 -1.99 -0.33 22.29
N LEU A 28 -2.46 0.85 21.92
CA LEU A 28 -3.40 1.02 20.83
C LEU A 28 -2.65 1.21 19.49
N LEU A 29 -2.90 0.33 18.53
CA LEU A 29 -2.41 0.40 17.15
C LEU A 29 -3.58 0.71 16.21
N ARG A 30 -3.74 1.98 15.82
CA ARG A 30 -4.70 2.38 14.78
C ARG A 30 -4.06 2.18 13.41
N VAL A 31 -4.78 1.49 12.53
CA VAL A 31 -4.35 1.20 11.15
C VAL A 31 -5.31 1.87 10.19
N SER A 32 -4.80 2.72 9.29
CA SER A 32 -5.63 3.43 8.29
C SER A 32 -5.32 2.94 6.89
N VAL A 33 -6.37 2.56 6.13
CA VAL A 33 -6.29 2.23 4.69
C VAL A 33 -7.43 2.89 3.93
N GLU A 34 -7.19 3.30 2.68
CA GLU A 34 -8.23 4.00 1.91
C GLU A 34 -9.18 3.07 1.12
N THR A 35 -8.86 1.77 1.04
CA THR A 35 -9.63 0.80 0.27
C THR A 35 -10.85 0.27 1.04
N PRO A 36 -11.91 -0.18 0.33
CA PRO A 36 -13.11 -0.74 0.96
C PRO A 36 -12.82 -2.08 1.66
N PRO A 37 -13.72 -2.57 2.53
CA PRO A 37 -13.54 -3.82 3.28
C PRO A 37 -13.29 -5.05 2.40
N THR A 38 -13.84 -5.04 1.19
CA THR A 38 -13.74 -6.14 0.22
C THR A 38 -12.42 -6.17 -0.55
N HIS A 39 -11.60 -5.12 -0.45
CA HIS A 39 -10.30 -5.03 -1.15
C HIS A 39 -9.23 -5.86 -0.45
N GLY A 40 -8.38 -6.55 -1.21
CA GLY A 40 -7.32 -7.44 -0.70
C GLY A 40 -6.35 -6.75 0.28
N ARG A 41 -6.03 -5.45 0.11
CA ARG A 41 -5.25 -4.68 1.09
C ARG A 41 -5.95 -4.59 2.44
N THR A 42 -7.24 -4.29 2.45
CA THR A 42 -8.02 -4.16 3.69
C THR A 42 -8.18 -5.50 4.37
N ILE A 43 -8.43 -6.57 3.61
CA ILE A 43 -8.50 -7.95 4.12
C ILE A 43 -7.17 -8.35 4.77
N SER A 44 -6.03 -8.05 4.12
CA SER A 44 -4.69 -8.32 4.66
C SER A 44 -4.42 -7.50 5.93
N ALA A 45 -4.81 -6.21 5.95
CA ALA A 45 -4.68 -5.36 7.13
C ALA A 45 -5.52 -5.88 8.31
N ALA A 46 -6.75 -6.33 8.07
CA ALA A 46 -7.62 -6.92 9.09
C ALA A 46 -7.05 -8.23 9.65
N ASP A 47 -6.47 -9.08 8.79
CA ASP A 47 -5.80 -10.31 9.23
C ASP A 47 -4.55 -10.00 10.06
N PHE A 48 -3.73 -9.04 9.61
CA PHE A 48 -2.56 -8.56 10.36
C PHE A 48 -2.97 -8.07 11.76
N CYS A 49 -4.00 -7.23 11.85
CA CYS A 49 -4.53 -6.73 13.13
C CYS A 49 -4.92 -7.88 14.08
N ARG A 50 -5.69 -8.85 13.60
CA ARG A 50 -6.10 -10.02 14.41
C ARG A 50 -4.90 -10.84 14.90
N LYS A 51 -3.91 -11.06 14.02
CA LYS A 51 -2.70 -11.81 14.37
C LYS A 51 -1.84 -11.07 15.40
N VAL A 52 -1.72 -9.75 15.29
CA VAL A 52 -1.00 -8.91 16.25
C VAL A 52 -1.67 -8.98 17.63
N GLU A 53 -3.00 -8.84 17.70
CA GLU A 53 -3.72 -8.95 18.97
C GLU A 53 -3.54 -10.34 19.62
N SER A 54 -3.64 -11.39 18.80
CA SER A 54 -3.45 -12.77 19.27
C SER A 54 -2.02 -13.03 19.74
N ALA A 55 -1.01 -12.66 18.93
CA ALA A 55 0.39 -12.91 19.23
C ALA A 55 0.89 -12.11 20.44
N SER A 56 0.33 -10.90 20.68
CA SER A 56 0.65 -10.08 21.84
C SER A 56 -0.14 -10.47 23.11
N ASN A 57 -0.96 -11.52 23.08
CA ASN A 57 -1.90 -11.86 24.14
C ASN A 57 -2.76 -10.66 24.61
N GLY A 58 -3.10 -9.79 23.67
CA GLY A 58 -3.91 -8.59 23.90
C GLY A 58 -3.16 -7.40 24.49
N ALA A 59 -1.82 -7.46 24.64
CA ALA A 59 -1.01 -6.32 25.03
C ALA A 59 -1.03 -5.20 23.97
N ILE A 60 -1.22 -5.55 22.69
CA ILE A 60 -1.49 -4.61 21.62
C ILE A 60 -2.95 -4.80 21.19
N LYS A 61 -3.74 -3.72 21.24
CA LYS A 61 -5.10 -3.65 20.69
C LYS A 61 -5.08 -2.91 19.37
N THR A 62 -5.86 -3.38 18.40
CA THR A 62 -5.85 -2.81 17.06
C THR A 62 -7.20 -2.18 16.72
N GLN A 63 -7.18 -1.12 15.91
CA GLN A 63 -8.35 -0.52 15.30
C GLN A 63 -8.06 -0.26 13.82
N LEU A 64 -8.81 -0.95 12.96
CA LEU A 64 -8.69 -0.77 11.51
C LEU A 64 -9.74 0.22 11.00
N PHE A 65 -9.28 1.28 10.34
CA PHE A 65 -10.07 2.27 9.65
C PHE A 65 -9.87 2.09 8.15
N HIS A 66 -10.92 1.70 7.44
CA HIS A 66 -10.91 1.45 5.99
C HIS A 66 -11.61 2.57 5.21
N SER A 67 -11.71 2.47 3.89
CA SER A 67 -12.44 3.39 3.00
C SER A 67 -12.06 4.87 3.16
N GLY A 68 -10.83 5.15 3.57
CA GLY A 68 -10.36 6.53 3.80
C GLY A 68 -11.02 7.24 4.98
N GLN A 69 -11.63 6.51 5.95
CA GLN A 69 -12.33 7.10 7.10
C GLN A 69 -11.46 8.04 7.92
N LEU A 70 -10.16 7.75 8.08
CA LEU A 70 -9.22 8.68 8.72
C LEU A 70 -8.42 9.45 7.67
N PHE A 71 -7.71 8.72 6.77
CA PHE A 71 -6.79 9.30 5.82
C PHE A 71 -6.83 8.55 4.49
N THR A 72 -6.64 9.29 3.38
CA THR A 72 -6.38 8.73 2.06
C THR A 72 -4.89 8.45 1.86
N ASP A 73 -4.50 7.71 0.82
CA ASP A 73 -3.07 7.47 0.50
C ASP A 73 -2.30 8.79 0.26
N GLN A 74 -2.99 9.87 -0.18
CA GLN A 74 -2.38 11.20 -0.38
C GLN A 74 -2.10 11.95 0.93
N THR A 75 -2.82 11.63 2.01
CA THR A 75 -2.73 12.38 3.28
C THR A 75 -2.11 11.56 4.42
N VAL A 76 -2.16 10.21 4.32
CA VAL A 76 -1.77 9.33 5.43
C VAL A 76 -0.29 9.41 5.77
N VAL A 77 0.59 9.66 4.79
CA VAL A 77 2.04 9.79 5.06
C VAL A 77 2.31 11.00 5.95
N THR A 78 1.66 12.13 5.69
CA THR A 78 1.73 13.31 6.57
C THR A 78 1.18 13.00 7.96
N ALA A 79 0.05 12.29 8.04
CA ALA A 79 -0.55 11.89 9.32
C ALA A 79 0.37 10.98 10.16
N LEU A 80 1.07 10.03 9.51
CA LEU A 80 2.08 9.18 10.18
C LEU A 80 3.27 10.01 10.69
N VAL A 81 3.78 10.97 9.91
CA VAL A 81 4.86 11.88 10.35
C VAL A 81 4.41 12.70 11.56
N GLN A 82 3.16 13.14 11.58
CA GLN A 82 2.56 13.92 12.66
C GLN A 82 2.04 13.06 13.83
N ASN A 83 2.21 11.74 13.78
CA ASN A 83 1.73 10.78 14.79
C ASN A 83 0.20 10.85 15.04
N GLN A 84 -0.58 11.15 14.01
CA GLN A 84 -2.04 11.16 14.05
C GLN A 84 -2.64 9.75 13.89
N VAL A 85 -1.85 8.82 13.39
CA VAL A 85 -2.16 7.38 13.26
C VAL A 85 -0.86 6.59 13.40
N GLU A 86 -0.95 5.37 13.93
CA GLU A 86 0.24 4.56 14.26
C GLU A 86 0.76 3.77 13.07
N MET A 87 -0.14 3.29 12.19
CA MET A 87 0.23 2.46 11.04
C MET A 87 -0.66 2.74 9.84
N SER A 88 -0.08 2.57 8.66
CA SER A 88 -0.82 2.50 7.39
C SER A 88 -0.08 1.61 6.40
N ILE A 89 -0.78 1.24 5.32
CA ILE A 89 -0.22 0.45 4.22
C ILE A 89 -0.54 1.20 2.90
N PRO A 90 -0.04 2.45 2.72
CA PRO A 90 -0.34 3.24 1.53
C PRO A 90 0.30 2.66 0.28
N GLY A 91 -0.24 3.02 -0.89
CA GLY A 91 0.44 2.78 -2.16
C GLY A 91 1.70 3.63 -2.30
N THR A 92 2.64 3.18 -3.13
CA THR A 92 3.89 3.90 -3.41
C THR A 92 3.64 5.36 -3.84
N TRP A 93 2.54 5.63 -4.54
CA TRP A 93 2.14 6.98 -4.97
C TRP A 93 1.90 7.96 -3.80
N GLY A 94 1.47 7.47 -2.65
CA GLY A 94 1.32 8.31 -1.44
C GLY A 94 2.67 8.78 -0.88
N LEU A 95 3.74 8.03 -1.14
CA LEU A 95 5.10 8.33 -0.72
C LEU A 95 5.89 9.17 -1.73
N ALA A 96 5.49 9.18 -3.02
CA ALA A 96 6.30 9.73 -4.11
C ALA A 96 6.69 11.21 -3.91
N GLY A 97 5.83 12.01 -3.26
CA GLY A 97 6.12 13.41 -2.95
C GLY A 97 7.21 13.60 -1.87
N PHE A 98 7.43 12.60 -1.02
CA PHE A 98 8.40 12.63 0.08
C PHE A 98 9.67 11.85 -0.24
N VAL A 99 9.51 10.69 -0.87
CA VAL A 99 10.56 9.74 -1.24
C VAL A 99 10.39 9.37 -2.71
N PRO A 100 10.83 10.23 -3.64
CA PRO A 100 10.63 10.01 -5.09
C PRO A 100 11.15 8.68 -5.60
N SER A 101 12.13 8.07 -4.93
CA SER A 101 12.70 6.78 -5.32
C SER A 101 11.68 5.62 -5.31
N VAL A 102 10.51 5.77 -4.68
CA VAL A 102 9.42 4.76 -4.79
C VAL A 102 8.88 4.63 -6.21
N ASP A 103 9.01 5.69 -7.03
CA ASP A 103 8.56 5.70 -8.44
C ASP A 103 9.52 4.90 -9.36
N VAL A 104 10.59 4.30 -8.84
CA VAL A 104 11.46 3.38 -9.61
C VAL A 104 10.65 2.24 -10.25
N SER A 105 9.58 1.77 -9.58
CA SER A 105 8.65 0.77 -10.11
C SER A 105 7.82 1.26 -11.31
N GLN A 106 7.82 2.58 -11.56
CA GLN A 106 7.09 3.23 -12.65
C GLN A 106 8.00 3.58 -13.84
N LEU A 107 9.32 3.36 -13.73
CA LEU A 107 10.26 3.63 -14.83
C LEU A 107 9.92 2.82 -16.09
N PRO A 108 10.23 3.35 -17.28
CA PRO A 108 9.98 2.67 -18.56
C PRO A 108 10.48 1.22 -18.65
N VAL A 109 11.62 0.93 -18.01
CA VAL A 109 12.19 -0.43 -17.96
C VAL A 109 11.27 -1.44 -17.27
N MET A 110 10.36 -0.97 -16.41
CA MET A 110 9.39 -1.80 -15.68
C MET A 110 8.07 -2.01 -16.45
N TYR A 111 7.86 -1.27 -17.56
CA TYR A 111 6.61 -1.33 -18.32
C TYR A 111 6.41 -2.71 -18.94
N ALA A 112 5.23 -3.30 -18.71
CA ALA A 112 4.81 -4.61 -19.23
C ALA A 112 5.83 -5.74 -18.94
N ARG A 113 6.47 -5.70 -17.76
CA ARG A 113 7.37 -6.78 -17.30
C ARG A 113 6.62 -7.78 -16.44
N PRO A 114 7.04 -9.06 -16.44
CA PRO A 114 6.50 -10.07 -15.53
C PRO A 114 6.63 -9.66 -14.06
N VAL A 115 5.73 -10.18 -13.22
CA VAL A 115 5.70 -9.88 -11.78
C VAL A 115 7.01 -10.27 -11.06
N GLU A 116 7.69 -11.30 -11.52
CA GLU A 116 8.97 -11.77 -10.99
C GLU A 116 10.05 -10.70 -11.07
N ILE A 117 10.03 -9.87 -12.13
CA ILE A 117 10.93 -8.71 -12.25
C ILE A 117 10.58 -7.64 -11.23
N ALA A 118 9.29 -7.33 -11.07
CA ALA A 118 8.84 -6.36 -10.07
C ALA A 118 9.23 -6.81 -8.65
N HIS A 119 9.03 -8.07 -8.30
CA HIS A 119 9.46 -8.64 -7.02
C HIS A 119 10.98 -8.64 -6.87
N ARG A 120 11.75 -9.00 -7.90
CA ARG A 120 13.22 -8.98 -7.85
C ARG A 120 13.75 -7.58 -7.50
N VAL A 121 13.20 -6.54 -8.12
CA VAL A 121 13.58 -5.15 -7.87
C VAL A 121 13.19 -4.72 -6.44
N ILE A 122 11.93 -4.95 -6.05
CA ILE A 122 11.38 -4.38 -4.81
C ILE A 122 11.75 -5.21 -3.57
N ASP A 123 11.86 -6.53 -3.69
CA ASP A 123 12.28 -7.39 -2.56
C ASP A 123 13.81 -7.47 -2.43
N GLY A 124 14.54 -7.06 -3.47
CA GLY A 124 15.98 -7.08 -3.53
C GLY A 124 16.65 -5.85 -2.90
N LYS A 125 17.87 -5.58 -3.36
CA LYS A 125 18.70 -4.48 -2.85
C LYS A 125 18.05 -3.12 -3.11
N THR A 126 17.39 -2.94 -4.26
CA THR A 126 16.68 -1.70 -4.60
C THR A 126 15.62 -1.35 -3.55
N GLY A 127 14.74 -2.30 -3.18
CA GLY A 127 13.72 -2.06 -2.15
C GLY A 127 14.31 -1.80 -0.77
N GLN A 128 15.43 -2.47 -0.41
CA GLN A 128 16.15 -2.19 0.83
C GLN A 128 16.68 -0.74 0.88
N MET A 129 17.23 -0.25 -0.24
CA MET A 129 17.71 1.14 -0.34
C MET A 129 16.55 2.14 -0.24
N ILE A 130 15.41 1.86 -0.87
CA ILE A 130 14.21 2.70 -0.76
C ILE A 130 13.69 2.70 0.68
N ASN A 131 13.62 1.54 1.35
CA ASN A 131 13.20 1.45 2.76
C ASN A 131 14.14 2.24 3.69
N ALA A 132 15.43 2.22 3.42
CA ALA A 132 16.41 3.05 4.15
C ALA A 132 16.18 4.55 3.90
N GLU A 133 15.86 4.95 2.67
CA GLU A 133 15.54 6.33 2.32
C GLU A 133 14.25 6.81 3.01
N ILE A 134 13.20 5.96 3.06
CA ILE A 134 11.96 6.22 3.81
C ILE A 134 12.28 6.44 5.29
N ALA A 135 13.05 5.54 5.88
CA ALA A 135 13.44 5.65 7.30
C ALA A 135 14.24 6.92 7.60
N ALA A 136 15.17 7.29 6.72
CA ALA A 136 16.01 8.47 6.88
C ALA A 136 15.22 9.78 6.72
N LYS A 137 14.38 9.90 5.67
CA LYS A 137 13.65 11.13 5.36
C LYS A 137 12.41 11.33 6.23
N LEU A 138 11.66 10.26 6.53
CA LEU A 138 10.37 10.33 7.22
C LEU A 138 10.44 9.86 8.67
N ARG A 139 11.57 9.31 9.11
CA ARG A 139 11.77 8.73 10.45
C ARG A 139 10.73 7.64 10.80
N MET A 140 10.18 6.97 9.78
CA MET A 140 9.23 5.88 9.90
C MET A 140 9.92 4.52 9.88
N ARG A 141 9.22 3.50 10.35
CA ARG A 141 9.59 2.10 10.16
C ARG A 141 8.81 1.50 9.01
N VAL A 142 9.50 0.92 8.04
CA VAL A 142 8.92 -0.04 7.09
C VAL A 142 9.01 -1.42 7.74
N LEU A 143 7.90 -2.14 7.90
CA LEU A 143 7.90 -3.42 8.64
C LEU A 143 8.67 -4.51 7.91
N GLY A 144 8.67 -4.49 6.56
CA GLY A 144 9.36 -5.52 5.79
C GLY A 144 9.17 -5.33 4.29
N ARG A 145 9.10 -6.43 3.54
CA ARG A 145 8.78 -6.41 2.11
C ARG A 145 7.37 -5.86 1.88
N TRP A 146 7.14 -5.32 0.69
CA TRP A 146 5.90 -4.64 0.36
C TRP A 146 4.79 -5.62 -0.05
N LEU A 147 3.54 -5.23 0.20
CA LEU A 147 2.35 -5.96 -0.20
C LEU A 147 2.04 -5.68 -1.67
N ASP A 148 1.65 -6.68 -2.42
CA ASP A 148 1.25 -6.55 -3.81
C ASP A 148 -0.10 -5.82 -3.93
N LEU A 149 -0.21 -4.95 -4.94
CA LEU A 149 -1.50 -4.53 -5.47
C LEU A 149 -1.83 -5.31 -6.75
N GLY A 150 -0.91 -5.35 -7.71
CA GLY A 150 -1.11 -6.02 -8.98
C GLY A 150 -0.79 -5.13 -10.18
N PHE A 151 -1.03 -5.68 -11.38
CA PHE A 151 -0.84 -4.94 -12.63
C PHE A 151 -1.88 -3.86 -12.80
N GLU A 152 -1.42 -2.66 -13.11
CA GLU A 152 -2.28 -1.54 -13.50
C GLU A 152 -2.62 -1.62 -14.98
N ASN A 153 -3.85 -1.27 -15.29
CA ASN A 153 -4.43 -1.26 -16.63
C ASN A 153 -5.21 0.03 -16.85
N TRP A 154 -5.63 0.27 -18.10
CA TRP A 154 -6.47 1.41 -18.47
C TRP A 154 -7.94 1.00 -18.44
N TYR A 155 -8.76 1.83 -17.81
CA TYR A 155 -10.21 1.65 -17.73
C TYR A 155 -10.90 2.85 -18.37
N GLY A 156 -11.88 2.61 -19.24
CA GLY A 156 -12.63 3.63 -19.94
C GLY A 156 -14.12 3.60 -19.65
N THR A 157 -14.78 4.76 -19.72
CA THR A 157 -16.22 4.89 -19.49
C THR A 157 -17.03 4.73 -20.76
N THR A 158 -16.85 5.58 -21.75
CA THR A 158 -17.68 5.67 -22.94
C THR A 158 -16.99 5.21 -24.21
N LYS A 159 -15.68 5.42 -24.29
CA LYS A 159 -14.89 5.04 -25.46
C LYS A 159 -14.34 3.65 -25.30
N LYS A 160 -14.58 2.77 -26.30
CA LYS A 160 -13.95 1.45 -26.34
C LYS A 160 -12.44 1.61 -26.46
N LEU A 161 -11.69 0.90 -25.61
CA LEU A 161 -10.25 0.86 -25.61
C LEU A 161 -9.79 -0.41 -26.35
N THR A 162 -9.19 -0.24 -27.53
CA THR A 162 -8.68 -1.32 -28.38
C THR A 162 -7.18 -1.27 -28.53
N SER A 163 -6.61 -0.09 -28.34
CA SER A 163 -5.18 0.16 -28.40
C SER A 163 -4.80 1.33 -27.48
N LEU A 164 -3.50 1.55 -27.27
CA LEU A 164 -3.00 2.68 -26.49
C LEU A 164 -3.24 4.04 -27.18
N ASP A 165 -3.43 4.05 -28.50
CA ASP A 165 -3.77 5.27 -29.23
C ASP A 165 -5.19 5.80 -28.90
N ASP A 166 -6.07 4.92 -28.42
CA ASP A 166 -7.41 5.30 -27.98
C ASP A 166 -7.42 6.21 -26.76
N LEU A 167 -6.34 6.24 -25.99
CA LEU A 167 -6.17 7.09 -24.79
C LEU A 167 -6.00 8.57 -25.14
N LYS A 168 -5.62 8.88 -26.37
CA LYS A 168 -5.29 10.24 -26.80
C LYS A 168 -6.45 11.20 -26.58
N GLY A 169 -6.18 12.28 -25.86
CA GLY A 169 -7.15 13.32 -25.49
C GLY A 169 -8.06 12.97 -24.30
N MET A 170 -8.06 11.72 -23.80
CA MET A 170 -8.87 11.33 -22.67
C MET A 170 -8.35 11.93 -21.35
N LYS A 171 -9.25 12.35 -20.51
CA LYS A 171 -8.95 12.71 -19.10
C LYS A 171 -8.87 11.42 -18.30
N ILE A 172 -7.68 11.07 -17.83
CA ILE A 172 -7.42 9.81 -17.13
C ILE A 172 -7.08 10.07 -15.67
N ARG A 173 -7.89 9.50 -14.79
CA ARG A 173 -7.59 9.51 -13.36
C ARG A 173 -6.42 8.56 -13.05
N ASN A 174 -5.52 9.01 -12.22
CA ASN A 174 -4.50 8.19 -11.55
C ASN A 174 -4.51 8.38 -10.04
N SER A 175 -3.81 7.51 -9.31
CA SER A 175 -3.73 7.57 -7.84
C SER A 175 -2.67 8.55 -7.32
N GLY A 176 -1.84 9.14 -8.20
CA GLY A 176 -0.69 9.98 -7.86
C GLY A 176 0.63 9.38 -8.33
N GLY A 177 1.72 10.06 -8.01
CA GLY A 177 3.07 9.74 -8.46
C GLY A 177 3.43 10.36 -9.81
N ALA A 178 4.72 10.69 -10.00
CA ALA A 178 5.21 11.32 -11.21
C ALA A 178 5.13 10.36 -12.41
N GLY A 179 5.42 9.07 -12.19
CA GLY A 179 5.48 8.06 -13.23
C GLY A 179 4.13 7.80 -13.91
N LYS A 180 3.05 7.68 -13.15
CA LYS A 180 1.70 7.50 -13.71
C LYS A 180 1.24 8.72 -14.49
N ALA A 181 1.46 9.91 -13.96
CA ALA A 181 1.12 11.15 -14.64
C ALA A 181 1.92 11.34 -15.92
N TRP A 182 3.21 11.03 -15.89
CA TRP A 182 4.07 11.08 -17.08
C TRP A 182 3.61 10.10 -18.15
N ARG A 183 3.38 8.81 -17.80
CA ARG A 183 2.93 7.79 -18.76
C ARG A 183 1.61 8.18 -19.41
N THR A 184 0.68 8.73 -18.62
CA THR A 184 -0.59 9.24 -19.14
C THR A 184 -0.34 10.32 -20.21
N ARG A 185 0.52 11.31 -19.93
CA ARG A 185 0.88 12.36 -20.92
C ARG A 185 1.64 11.81 -22.10
N PHE A 186 2.56 10.87 -21.90
CA PHE A 186 3.34 10.24 -22.96
C PHE A 186 2.43 9.56 -24.02
N LEU A 187 1.32 9.00 -23.59
CA LEU A 187 0.30 8.40 -24.47
C LEU A 187 -0.75 9.40 -24.98
N GLY A 188 -0.52 10.71 -24.78
CA GLY A 188 -1.38 11.77 -25.28
C GLY A 188 -2.66 12.00 -24.47
N ALA A 189 -2.81 11.38 -23.30
CA ALA A 189 -3.92 11.60 -22.39
C ALA A 189 -3.62 12.68 -21.35
N ILE A 190 -4.65 13.13 -20.65
CA ILE A 190 -4.59 14.22 -19.66
C ILE A 190 -4.72 13.60 -18.25
N PRO A 191 -3.65 13.62 -17.43
CA PRO A 191 -3.70 13.03 -16.10
C PRO A 191 -4.51 13.88 -15.11
N ASN A 192 -5.29 13.22 -14.28
CA ASN A 192 -6.01 13.79 -13.14
C ASN A 192 -5.72 12.95 -11.89
N THR A 193 -5.34 13.56 -10.78
CA THR A 193 -5.08 12.84 -9.52
C THR A 193 -6.28 12.96 -8.61
N THR A 194 -6.90 11.83 -8.28
CA THR A 194 -8.08 11.76 -7.40
C THR A 194 -7.94 10.57 -6.44
N PRO A 195 -8.12 10.76 -5.10
CA PRO A 195 -8.15 9.67 -4.13
C PRO A 195 -9.22 8.63 -4.46
N MET A 196 -8.96 7.35 -4.16
CA MET A 196 -9.86 6.25 -4.53
C MET A 196 -11.29 6.41 -3.97
N PRO A 197 -11.53 6.87 -2.72
CA PRO A 197 -12.89 7.06 -2.22
C PRO A 197 -13.75 8.05 -3.03
N ASN A 198 -13.13 8.95 -3.76
CA ASN A 198 -13.82 9.98 -4.56
C ASN A 198 -14.03 9.56 -6.04
N VAL A 199 -13.48 8.41 -6.45
CA VAL A 199 -13.46 7.99 -7.86
C VAL A 199 -14.86 7.74 -8.40
N ALA A 200 -15.70 6.99 -7.69
CA ALA A 200 -17.04 6.64 -8.15
C ALA A 200 -17.90 7.91 -8.40
N LEU A 201 -17.87 8.86 -7.47
CA LEU A 201 -18.57 10.14 -7.62
C LEU A 201 -18.04 10.95 -8.80
N ALA A 202 -16.72 11.08 -8.93
CA ALA A 202 -16.10 11.84 -10.00
C ALA A 202 -16.35 11.23 -11.39
N LEU A 203 -16.40 9.88 -11.50
CA LEU A 203 -16.81 9.17 -12.72
C LEU A 203 -18.27 9.48 -13.09
N SER A 204 -19.18 9.41 -12.13
CA SER A 204 -20.61 9.71 -12.37
C SER A 204 -20.84 11.14 -12.82
N GLN A 205 -20.01 12.08 -12.35
CA GLN A 205 -20.02 13.51 -12.72
C GLN A 205 -19.29 13.78 -14.06
N GLY A 206 -18.63 12.78 -14.68
CA GLY A 206 -17.88 12.96 -15.91
C GLY A 206 -16.59 13.79 -15.75
N THR A 207 -16.01 13.82 -14.54
CA THR A 207 -14.78 14.57 -14.26
C THR A 207 -13.60 14.05 -15.08
N PHE A 208 -13.59 12.73 -15.37
CA PHE A 208 -12.61 12.06 -16.22
C PHE A 208 -13.28 10.96 -17.07
N ASP A 209 -12.63 10.61 -18.17
CA ASP A 209 -13.12 9.67 -19.19
C ASP A 209 -12.68 8.22 -18.90
N GLY A 210 -11.73 8.06 -17.99
CA GLY A 210 -11.17 6.78 -17.63
C GLY A 210 -10.22 6.87 -16.45
N LEU A 211 -9.63 5.73 -16.08
CA LEU A 211 -8.70 5.67 -14.95
C LEU A 211 -7.64 4.60 -15.12
N ILE A 212 -6.53 4.75 -14.40
CA ILE A 212 -5.54 3.71 -14.17
C ILE A 212 -5.88 3.04 -12.84
N THR A 213 -6.04 1.71 -12.85
CA THR A 213 -6.26 0.88 -11.66
C THR A 213 -5.99 -0.59 -11.97
N THR A 214 -6.27 -1.50 -11.04
CA THR A 214 -6.15 -2.96 -11.20
C THR A 214 -7.52 -3.61 -11.31
N ASN A 215 -7.59 -4.85 -11.78
CA ASN A 215 -8.85 -5.60 -11.87
C ASN A 215 -9.48 -5.76 -10.49
N GLU A 216 -8.67 -6.09 -9.48
CA GLU A 216 -9.17 -6.26 -8.11
C GLU A 216 -9.77 -4.95 -7.57
N THR A 217 -9.07 -3.82 -7.70
CA THR A 217 -9.61 -2.52 -7.25
C THR A 217 -10.88 -2.13 -8.02
N ALA A 218 -10.94 -2.37 -9.33
CA ALA A 218 -12.13 -2.11 -10.13
C ALA A 218 -13.33 -2.95 -9.67
N ALA A 219 -13.09 -4.23 -9.33
CA ALA A 219 -14.13 -5.14 -8.88
C ALA A 219 -14.56 -4.90 -7.42
N SER A 220 -13.63 -4.66 -6.51
CA SER A 220 -13.93 -4.39 -5.09
C SER A 220 -14.65 -3.05 -4.88
N SER A 221 -14.48 -2.10 -5.82
CA SER A 221 -15.15 -0.80 -5.86
C SER A 221 -16.36 -0.75 -6.78
N SER A 222 -16.77 -1.88 -7.38
CA SER A 222 -17.95 -1.99 -8.28
C SER A 222 -17.96 -0.92 -9.38
N LEU A 223 -16.79 -0.65 -10.02
CA LEU A 223 -16.66 0.49 -10.93
C LEU A 223 -17.56 0.39 -12.18
N TRP A 224 -18.08 -0.78 -12.53
CA TRP A 224 -19.13 -0.95 -13.56
C TRP A 224 -20.40 -0.15 -13.22
N GLU A 225 -20.73 0.06 -11.95
CA GLU A 225 -21.86 0.89 -11.51
C GLU A 225 -21.59 2.40 -11.72
N SER A 226 -20.30 2.76 -11.89
CA SER A 226 -19.84 4.13 -12.10
C SER A 226 -19.46 4.39 -13.56
N ARG A 227 -20.15 3.76 -14.53
CA ARG A 227 -20.00 3.94 -15.98
C ARG A 227 -18.68 3.42 -16.56
N VAL A 228 -17.89 2.63 -15.86
CA VAL A 228 -16.69 2.00 -16.43
C VAL A 228 -17.11 0.73 -17.17
N HIS A 229 -16.81 0.67 -18.47
CA HIS A 229 -17.25 -0.41 -19.35
C HIS A 229 -16.12 -1.09 -20.12
N TYR A 230 -14.98 -0.42 -20.29
CA TYR A 230 -13.89 -0.87 -21.14
C TYR A 230 -12.60 -0.99 -20.35
N VAL A 231 -11.82 -2.03 -20.66
CA VAL A 231 -10.50 -2.26 -20.09
C VAL A 231 -9.51 -2.54 -21.21
N LEU A 232 -8.36 -1.88 -21.17
CA LEU A 232 -7.19 -2.25 -21.95
C LEU A 232 -6.14 -2.81 -20.99
N GLU A 233 -5.98 -4.13 -20.97
CA GLU A 233 -5.05 -4.86 -20.10
C GLU A 233 -3.64 -4.88 -20.71
N ASP A 234 -2.91 -3.77 -20.62
CA ASP A 234 -1.53 -3.67 -21.07
C ASP A 234 -0.50 -4.01 -20.00
N HIS A 235 -0.97 -4.32 -18.78
CA HIS A 235 -0.12 -4.66 -17.63
C HIS A 235 1.02 -3.65 -17.44
N GLN A 236 0.68 -2.35 -17.43
CA GLN A 236 1.62 -1.22 -17.47
C GLN A 236 2.81 -1.39 -16.54
N THR A 237 2.53 -1.48 -15.26
CA THR A 237 3.51 -1.70 -14.18
C THR A 237 2.83 -2.44 -13.04
N PHE A 238 3.62 -3.19 -12.30
CA PHE A 238 3.15 -3.84 -11.09
C PHE A 238 3.26 -2.88 -9.91
N SER A 239 2.18 -2.64 -9.21
CA SER A 239 2.09 -1.68 -8.09
C SER A 239 2.09 -2.36 -6.73
N PHE A 240 2.55 -1.62 -5.71
CA PHE A 240 2.76 -2.11 -4.36
C PHE A 240 2.19 -1.15 -3.31
N TYR A 241 1.94 -1.74 -2.14
CA TYR A 241 1.62 -1.05 -0.89
C TYR A 241 2.76 -1.21 0.13
N VAL A 242 3.12 -0.14 0.83
CA VAL A 242 4.26 -0.09 1.76
C VAL A 242 3.77 -0.13 3.20
N PRO A 243 4.15 -1.12 4.03
CA PRO A 243 3.73 -1.21 5.43
C PRO A 243 4.52 -0.23 6.30
N LEU A 244 3.90 0.89 6.65
CA LEU A 244 4.52 2.01 7.37
C LEU A 244 4.01 2.10 8.81
N VAL A 245 4.94 2.19 9.76
CA VAL A 245 4.67 2.49 11.16
C VAL A 245 5.26 3.85 11.52
N ALA A 246 4.46 4.69 12.19
CA ALA A 246 4.87 6.01 12.65
C ALA A 246 6.10 5.91 13.58
N GLY A 247 7.10 6.77 13.36
CA GLY A 247 8.39 6.62 14.01
C GLY A 247 8.34 6.83 15.53
N ALA A 248 7.50 7.72 16.04
CA ALA A 248 7.34 7.91 17.46
C ALA A 248 6.68 6.70 18.12
N PHE A 249 5.62 6.16 17.50
CA PHE A 249 4.98 4.93 17.98
C PHE A 249 5.97 3.77 18.00
N TRP A 250 6.70 3.54 16.90
CA TRP A 250 7.71 2.48 16.81
C TRP A 250 8.75 2.57 17.94
N LYS A 251 9.28 3.77 18.20
CA LYS A 251 10.28 4.00 19.26
C LYS A 251 9.73 3.80 20.67
N GLY A 252 8.43 3.98 20.87
CA GLY A 252 7.75 3.75 22.14
C GLY A 252 7.47 2.27 22.44
N LEU A 253 7.59 1.38 21.43
CA LEU A 253 7.43 -0.06 21.63
C LEU A 253 8.66 -0.69 22.25
N SER A 254 8.45 -1.73 23.08
CA SER A 254 9.52 -2.62 23.51
C SER A 254 10.13 -3.36 22.32
N ALA A 255 11.37 -3.83 22.46
CA ALA A 255 12.03 -4.64 21.44
C ALA A 255 11.22 -5.90 21.09
N GLU A 256 10.55 -6.51 22.07
CA GLU A 256 9.65 -7.65 21.90
C GLU A 256 8.45 -7.30 21.00
N HIS A 257 7.77 -6.18 21.27
CA HIS A 257 6.64 -5.74 20.44
C HIS A 257 7.08 -5.30 19.03
N GLN A 258 8.26 -4.71 18.88
CA GLN A 258 8.83 -4.38 17.57
C GLN A 258 9.11 -5.66 16.76
N ALA A 259 9.70 -6.68 17.38
CA ALA A 259 9.94 -7.98 16.76
C ALA A 259 8.60 -8.65 16.38
N LEU A 260 7.62 -8.67 17.31
CA LEU A 260 6.29 -9.25 17.07
C LEU A 260 5.62 -8.65 15.82
N LEU A 261 5.58 -7.30 15.71
CA LEU A 261 4.97 -6.65 14.53
C LEU A 261 5.68 -7.03 13.23
N THR A 262 7.02 -7.07 13.27
CA THR A 262 7.84 -7.45 12.11
C THR A 262 7.59 -8.91 11.73
N ASP A 263 7.62 -9.83 12.68
CA ASP A 263 7.46 -11.28 12.47
C ASP A 263 6.06 -11.62 11.96
N VAL A 264 5.01 -10.99 12.52
CA VAL A 264 3.63 -11.17 12.05
C VAL A 264 3.49 -10.71 10.60
N TRP A 265 4.12 -9.58 10.24
CA TRP A 265 4.11 -9.10 8.86
C TRP A 265 4.84 -10.06 7.92
N ASP A 266 6.09 -10.38 8.23
CA ASP A 266 6.96 -11.18 7.35
C ASP A 266 6.43 -12.60 7.14
N THR A 267 5.93 -13.25 8.19
CA THR A 267 5.34 -14.60 8.10
C THR A 267 4.01 -14.63 7.36
N SER A 268 3.27 -13.53 7.33
CA SER A 268 1.96 -13.44 6.66
C SER A 268 2.05 -12.99 5.20
N LEU A 269 3.11 -12.29 4.81
CA LEU A 269 3.20 -11.60 3.52
C LEU A 269 3.04 -12.52 2.31
N ALA A 270 3.64 -13.72 2.34
CA ALA A 270 3.52 -14.68 1.24
C ALA A 270 2.04 -15.06 0.99
N GLY A 271 1.29 -15.30 2.07
CA GLY A 271 -0.14 -15.57 1.99
C GLY A 271 -0.94 -14.37 1.47
N TYR A 272 -0.60 -13.15 1.91
CA TYR A 272 -1.26 -11.93 1.45
C TYR A 272 -1.04 -11.69 -0.06
N ARG A 273 0.17 -11.92 -0.56
CA ARG A 273 0.49 -11.82 -1.99
C ARG A 273 -0.24 -12.88 -2.81
N ALA A 274 -0.26 -14.13 -2.35
CA ALA A 274 -1.00 -15.21 -3.01
C ALA A 274 -2.50 -14.91 -3.07
N ASN A 275 -3.09 -14.41 -1.98
CA ASN A 275 -4.50 -14.01 -1.95
C ASN A 275 -4.78 -12.85 -2.91
N MET A 276 -3.89 -11.85 -3.00
CA MET A 276 -4.04 -10.74 -3.94
C MET A 276 -3.96 -11.22 -5.39
N ALA A 277 -3.02 -12.11 -5.71
CA ALA A 277 -2.92 -12.69 -7.05
C ALA A 277 -4.20 -13.46 -7.44
N ALA A 278 -4.73 -14.28 -6.54
CA ALA A 278 -6.00 -14.97 -6.74
C ALA A 278 -7.18 -13.98 -6.87
N ALA A 279 -7.19 -12.90 -6.09
CA ALA A 279 -8.20 -11.86 -6.16
C ALA A 279 -8.20 -11.13 -7.51
N GLN A 280 -7.02 -10.88 -8.11
CA GLN A 280 -6.93 -10.28 -9.46
C GLN A 280 -7.61 -11.17 -10.52
N ILE A 281 -7.38 -12.48 -10.46
CA ILE A 281 -7.98 -13.46 -11.40
C ILE A 281 -9.51 -13.48 -11.22
N THR A 282 -9.98 -13.62 -9.99
CA THR A 282 -11.42 -13.63 -9.67
C THR A 282 -12.09 -12.31 -10.06
N ALA A 283 -11.42 -11.18 -9.81
CA ALA A 283 -11.89 -9.86 -10.17
C ALA A 283 -12.08 -9.73 -11.68
N ARG A 284 -11.12 -10.18 -12.49
CA ARG A 284 -11.24 -10.17 -13.95
C ARG A 284 -12.48 -10.92 -14.44
N GLN A 285 -12.75 -12.10 -13.87
CA GLN A 285 -13.96 -12.86 -14.19
C GLN A 285 -15.23 -12.09 -13.79
N LYS A 286 -15.21 -11.44 -12.63
CA LYS A 286 -16.32 -10.62 -12.14
C LYS A 286 -16.58 -9.42 -13.04
N LEU A 287 -15.54 -8.72 -13.51
CA LEU A 287 -15.68 -7.62 -14.46
C LEU A 287 -16.34 -8.06 -15.78
N LEU A 288 -15.91 -9.20 -16.33
CA LEU A 288 -16.55 -9.79 -17.52
C LEU A 288 -18.01 -10.17 -17.28
N ALA A 289 -18.33 -10.76 -16.13
CA ALA A 289 -19.70 -11.13 -15.75
C ALA A 289 -20.63 -9.90 -15.62
N HIS A 290 -20.07 -8.72 -15.28
CA HIS A 290 -20.78 -7.44 -15.27
C HIS A 290 -20.77 -6.70 -16.63
N GLY A 291 -20.41 -7.40 -17.71
CA GLY A 291 -20.50 -6.89 -19.09
C GLY A 291 -19.36 -5.94 -19.47
N MET A 292 -18.27 -5.88 -18.70
CA MET A 292 -17.11 -5.09 -19.11
C MET A 292 -16.38 -5.74 -20.29
N VAL A 293 -15.96 -4.94 -21.24
CA VAL A 293 -15.22 -5.39 -22.43
C VAL A 293 -13.73 -5.25 -22.15
N ILE A 294 -13.03 -6.39 -22.09
CA ILE A 294 -11.58 -6.43 -21.82
C ILE A 294 -10.85 -6.69 -23.14
N THR A 295 -9.94 -5.80 -23.50
CA THR A 295 -9.01 -5.94 -24.63
C THR A 295 -7.60 -6.14 -24.08
N VAL A 296 -6.89 -7.12 -24.60
CA VAL A 296 -5.47 -7.35 -24.31
C VAL A 296 -4.70 -6.93 -25.56
N PRO A 297 -3.82 -5.92 -25.49
CA PRO A 297 -2.98 -5.56 -26.63
C PRO A 297 -2.00 -6.69 -26.94
N ASP A 298 -1.60 -6.83 -28.18
CA ASP A 298 -0.55 -7.78 -28.52
C ASP A 298 0.82 -7.34 -27.95
N SER A 299 1.74 -8.29 -27.82
CA SER A 299 3.07 -8.03 -27.25
C SER A 299 3.90 -7.05 -28.11
N ALA A 300 3.70 -7.04 -29.43
CA ALA A 300 4.41 -6.12 -30.33
C ALA A 300 4.00 -4.67 -30.07
N GLN A 301 2.71 -4.42 -29.76
CA GLN A 301 2.23 -3.07 -29.38
C GLN A 301 2.85 -2.61 -28.05
N THR A 302 2.85 -3.46 -27.03
CA THR A 302 3.42 -3.11 -25.72
C THR A 302 4.94 -2.94 -25.79
N ASP A 303 5.65 -3.77 -26.56
CA ASP A 303 7.09 -3.68 -26.77
C ASP A 303 7.48 -2.41 -27.55
N ALA A 304 6.74 -2.03 -28.59
CA ALA A 304 6.95 -0.80 -29.31
C ALA A 304 6.78 0.44 -28.41
N VAL A 305 5.79 0.45 -27.56
CA VAL A 305 5.57 1.54 -26.59
C VAL A 305 6.67 1.57 -25.55
N ARG A 306 7.05 0.42 -24.98
CA ARG A 306 8.18 0.33 -24.05
C ARG A 306 9.48 0.87 -24.65
N THR A 307 9.79 0.49 -25.89
CA THR A 307 10.99 0.98 -26.61
C THR A 307 10.98 2.51 -26.73
N ARG A 308 9.86 3.11 -27.09
CA ARG A 308 9.72 4.58 -27.13
C ARG A 308 9.87 5.24 -25.77
N MET A 309 9.33 4.62 -24.71
CA MET A 309 9.46 5.12 -23.35
C MET A 309 10.89 5.03 -22.83
N LEU A 310 11.60 3.93 -23.13
CA LEU A 310 12.99 3.70 -22.73
C LEU A 310 13.94 4.80 -23.22
N ALA A 311 13.69 5.39 -24.39
CA ALA A 311 14.47 6.51 -24.91
C ALA A 311 14.44 7.76 -24.01
N GLN A 312 13.51 7.85 -23.07
CA GLN A 312 13.38 8.99 -22.13
C GLN A 312 13.85 8.66 -20.71
N GLN A 313 14.17 7.40 -20.41
CA GLN A 313 14.33 6.91 -19.04
C GLN A 313 15.39 7.66 -18.22
N ASP A 314 16.54 7.96 -18.78
CA ASP A 314 17.61 8.67 -18.05
C ASP A 314 17.19 10.09 -17.66
N GLY A 315 16.42 10.76 -18.54
CA GLY A 315 15.82 12.05 -18.25
C GLY A 315 14.80 11.97 -17.11
N LEU A 316 14.00 10.89 -17.08
CA LEU A 316 12.96 10.69 -16.07
C LEU A 316 13.54 10.43 -14.68
N VAL A 317 14.64 9.71 -14.55
CA VAL A 317 15.33 9.52 -13.25
C VAL A 317 15.63 10.88 -12.62
N LYS A 318 16.14 11.83 -13.42
CA LYS A 318 16.45 13.20 -12.97
C LYS A 318 15.18 14.02 -12.73
N GLU A 319 14.25 14.01 -13.67
CA GLU A 319 12.99 14.76 -13.59
C GLU A 319 12.16 14.37 -12.36
N TRP A 320 12.04 13.06 -12.09
CA TRP A 320 11.30 12.55 -10.94
C TRP A 320 12.12 12.60 -9.64
N ARG A 321 13.38 13.04 -9.68
CA ARG A 321 14.29 13.13 -8.53
C ARG A 321 14.50 11.78 -7.83
N ILE A 322 14.51 10.70 -8.60
CA ILE A 322 14.90 9.38 -8.07
C ILE A 322 16.37 9.43 -7.71
N THR A 323 16.73 8.90 -6.55
CA THR A 323 18.13 8.80 -6.11
C THR A 323 18.93 7.99 -7.16
N PRO A 324 20.00 8.56 -7.76
CA PRO A 324 20.68 7.92 -8.90
C PRO A 324 21.17 6.50 -8.63
N GLU A 325 21.70 6.25 -7.42
CA GLU A 325 22.18 4.93 -7.01
C GLU A 325 21.05 3.90 -6.93
N ILE A 326 19.84 4.33 -6.51
CA ILE A 326 18.64 3.48 -6.47
C ILE A 326 18.18 3.18 -7.88
N ALA A 327 18.17 4.18 -8.77
CA ALA A 327 17.81 3.97 -10.18
C ALA A 327 18.80 3.01 -10.88
N ALA A 328 20.11 3.23 -10.70
CA ALA A 328 21.16 2.36 -11.26
C ALA A 328 21.01 0.91 -10.74
N ARG A 329 20.73 0.74 -9.45
CA ARG A 329 20.50 -0.58 -8.86
C ARG A 329 19.27 -1.24 -9.44
N ALA A 330 18.14 -0.51 -9.58
CA ALA A 330 16.91 -1.04 -10.16
C ALA A 330 17.13 -1.53 -11.60
N LEU A 331 17.90 -0.78 -12.42
CA LEU A 331 18.25 -1.19 -13.76
C LEU A 331 19.04 -2.52 -13.78
N ALA A 332 20.00 -2.66 -12.87
CA ALA A 332 20.75 -3.90 -12.71
C ALA A 332 19.89 -5.08 -12.25
N ASP A 333 18.86 -4.82 -11.40
CA ASP A 333 17.94 -5.86 -10.92
C ASP A 333 16.96 -6.31 -12.00
N VAL A 334 16.67 -5.49 -13.04
CA VAL A 334 15.81 -5.84 -14.18
C VAL A 334 16.54 -6.70 -15.21
N SER A 335 17.85 -6.52 -15.35
CA SER A 335 18.70 -7.30 -16.28
C SER A 335 18.87 -8.72 -15.81
#